data_1e14be1eb4d4c79b3bd5e4194010beaa
#
_entry.id   1e14be1eb4d4c79b3bd5e4194010beaa
#
_cell.length_a   1.000
_cell.length_b   1.000
_cell.length_c   1.000
_cell.angle_alpha   90.00
_cell.angle_beta   90.00
_cell.angle_gamma   90.00
#
_symmetry.space_group_name_H-M   'P 1'
#
loop_
_entity.id
_entity.type
_entity.pdbx_description
1 polymer ?
#
loop_
_entity_poly.entity_id
_entity_poly.type
_entity_poly.pdbx_seq_one_letter_code
_entity_poly.pdbx_strand_id
1 'polypeptide(L)'
;MRMHVISSGSKGNASLIYDNSTTILVDMGISLKRLIEGLNEINKDLDDIDFCLFTHEHSDHVKGASFIDKGLYFSRLGTIELKKGHNLEIFKKYHFGDIDVTPLLTSHDAIAPCGFLFEENNEKLVYLTDTGYIPETTLDCIHNCDYYFIESNYDEKMLFESSRPIFLKQRIAGEMGHLSNEQSATYMSELIGGKTKAIMLAHLSEECNKPEVALDTYKKVFKEKKVSFKQVKCICAHQWSSSDLC
;
A
#
# COMPACT_ATOMS: atom_id res chain seq x y z
N MET A 1 -9.62 -1.21 13.97
CA MET A 1 -8.43 -0.77 13.17
C MET A 1 -8.83 0.38 12.28
N ARG A 2 -7.93 1.38 12.11
CA ARG A 2 -8.11 2.53 11.23
C ARG A 2 -6.89 2.70 10.34
N MET A 3 -7.07 3.29 9.17
CA MET A 3 -5.95 3.61 8.28
C MET A 3 -6.02 5.06 7.81
N HIS A 4 -4.95 5.80 8.08
CA HIS A 4 -4.73 7.18 7.63
C HIS A 4 -3.52 7.21 6.71
N VAL A 5 -3.74 7.49 5.43
CA VAL A 5 -2.69 7.60 4.42
C VAL A 5 -2.22 9.04 4.36
N ILE A 6 -0.97 9.29 4.77
CA ILE A 6 -0.39 10.64 4.77
C ILE A 6 0.04 11.03 3.36
N SER A 7 0.60 10.07 2.62
CA SER A 7 1.10 10.27 1.26
C SER A 7 1.19 8.94 0.53
N SER A 8 0.85 8.89 -0.75
CA SER A 8 0.99 7.70 -1.59
C SER A 8 1.36 8.07 -3.02
N GLY A 9 2.52 7.58 -3.49
CA GLY A 9 3.05 7.79 -4.85
C GLY A 9 4.57 7.92 -4.89
N SER A 10 5.13 8.08 -6.08
CA SER A 10 6.58 8.06 -6.35
C SER A 10 7.40 9.20 -5.70
N LYS A 11 6.77 10.15 -5.01
CA LYS A 11 7.47 11.23 -4.28
C LYS A 11 7.64 10.92 -2.80
N GLY A 12 6.91 9.94 -2.30
CA GLY A 12 7.02 9.45 -0.93
C GLY A 12 5.75 8.80 -0.44
N ASN A 13 5.91 7.69 0.25
CA ASN A 13 4.85 6.89 0.81
C ASN A 13 4.96 6.88 2.34
N ALA A 14 3.85 7.06 3.02
CA ALA A 14 3.71 6.92 4.46
C ALA A 14 2.24 6.74 4.83
N SER A 15 1.94 5.73 5.62
CA SER A 15 0.58 5.44 6.09
C SER A 15 0.61 5.05 7.56
N LEU A 16 -0.45 5.39 8.29
CA LEU A 16 -0.64 5.00 9.68
C LEU A 16 -1.75 3.97 9.77
N ILE A 17 -1.45 2.81 10.35
CA ILE A 17 -2.43 1.79 10.74
C ILE A 17 -2.51 1.84 12.26
N TYR A 18 -3.68 2.08 12.82
CA TYR A 18 -3.78 2.31 14.25
C TYR A 18 -5.13 1.90 14.84
N ASP A 19 -5.10 1.67 16.13
CA ASP A 19 -6.27 1.54 16.99
C ASP A 19 -6.17 2.47 18.21
N ASN A 20 -6.83 2.12 19.32
CA ASN A 20 -6.78 2.92 20.55
C ASN A 20 -5.46 2.77 21.32
N SER A 21 -4.71 1.70 21.10
CA SER A 21 -3.54 1.30 21.87
C SER A 21 -2.24 1.24 21.07
N THR A 22 -2.35 1.04 19.75
CA THR A 22 -1.21 0.74 18.87
C THR A 22 -1.21 1.65 17.65
N THR A 23 -0.04 2.14 17.27
CA THR A 23 0.17 2.93 16.05
C THR A 23 1.35 2.37 15.26
N ILE A 24 1.07 1.92 14.08
CA ILE A 24 2.05 1.37 13.14
C ILE A 24 2.22 2.35 11.99
N LEU A 25 3.43 2.87 11.80
CA LEU A 25 3.81 3.60 10.59
C LEU A 25 4.22 2.58 9.53
N VAL A 26 3.63 2.64 8.34
CA VAL A 26 4.04 1.85 7.17
C VAL A 26 4.74 2.76 6.19
N ASP A 27 6.02 2.49 5.97
CA ASP A 27 6.97 3.30 5.22
C ASP A 27 7.19 4.72 5.77
N MET A 28 8.34 5.29 5.49
CA MET A 28 8.72 6.65 5.84
C MET A 28 9.44 7.30 4.65
N GLY A 29 8.73 7.40 3.54
CA GLY A 29 9.22 8.02 2.30
C GLY A 29 8.96 9.52 2.20
N ILE A 30 8.60 10.19 3.31
CA ILE A 30 8.24 11.62 3.36
C ILE A 30 9.16 12.42 4.29
N SER A 31 8.98 13.73 4.33
CA SER A 31 9.70 14.58 5.29
C SER A 31 9.10 14.47 6.69
N LEU A 32 9.93 14.74 7.71
CA LEU A 32 9.48 14.79 9.11
C LEU A 32 8.31 15.78 9.29
N LYS A 33 8.39 16.94 8.64
CA LYS A 33 7.30 17.94 8.70
C LYS A 33 5.97 17.34 8.24
N ARG A 34 5.98 16.61 7.10
CA ARG A 34 4.76 16.00 6.56
C ARG A 34 4.24 14.87 7.44
N LEU A 35 5.14 14.08 8.07
CA LEU A 35 4.73 13.08 9.05
C LEU A 35 4.03 13.71 10.26
N ILE A 36 4.62 14.78 10.85
CA ILE A 36 4.02 15.48 11.98
C ILE A 36 2.65 16.07 11.61
N GLU A 37 2.52 16.66 10.43
CA GLU A 37 1.22 17.15 9.94
C GLU A 37 0.18 16.02 9.88
N GLY A 38 0.53 14.87 9.30
CA GLY A 38 -0.37 13.72 9.22
C GLY A 38 -0.73 13.11 10.58
N LEU A 39 0.22 13.02 11.51
CA LEU A 39 -0.06 12.57 12.88
C LEU A 39 -1.04 13.52 13.59
N ASN A 40 -0.85 14.84 13.46
CA ASN A 40 -1.73 15.84 14.04
C ASN A 40 -3.18 15.75 13.50
N GLU A 41 -3.37 15.35 12.23
CA GLU A 41 -4.70 15.17 11.63
C GLU A 41 -5.52 14.10 12.37
N ILE A 42 -4.85 13.13 13.02
CA ILE A 42 -5.48 12.05 13.81
C ILE A 42 -5.26 12.22 15.33
N ASN A 43 -4.84 13.41 15.78
CA ASN A 43 -4.54 13.74 17.18
C ASN A 43 -3.47 12.85 17.82
N LYS A 44 -2.41 12.55 17.08
CA LYS A 44 -1.22 11.81 17.53
C LYS A 44 0.04 12.64 17.30
N ASP A 45 1.13 12.23 17.95
CA ASP A 45 2.47 12.79 17.76
C ASP A 45 3.51 11.71 17.47
N LEU A 46 4.79 12.08 17.39
CA LEU A 46 5.87 11.13 17.05
C LEU A 46 6.08 10.06 18.12
N ASP A 47 5.81 10.38 19.37
CA ASP A 47 6.00 9.46 20.50
C ASP A 47 4.86 8.42 20.55
N ASP A 48 3.77 8.65 19.85
CA ASP A 48 2.67 7.68 19.69
C ASP A 48 2.98 6.57 18.67
N ILE A 49 4.08 6.65 17.91
CA ILE A 49 4.46 5.59 16.96
C ILE A 49 5.13 4.46 17.71
N ASP A 50 4.45 3.31 17.81
CA ASP A 50 4.96 2.12 18.47
C ASP A 50 5.85 1.27 17.57
N PHE A 51 5.55 1.20 16.28
CA PHE A 51 6.23 0.36 15.29
C PHE A 51 6.32 1.04 13.93
N CYS A 52 7.41 0.74 13.19
CA CYS A 52 7.60 1.20 11.82
C CYS A 52 7.90 0.00 10.91
N LEU A 53 6.99 -0.29 9.99
CA LEU A 53 7.13 -1.37 9.01
C LEU A 53 7.59 -0.79 7.68
N PHE A 54 8.57 -1.44 7.03
CA PHE A 54 9.03 -1.04 5.71
C PHE A 54 8.71 -2.12 4.68
N THR A 55 8.09 -1.71 3.58
CA THR A 55 7.74 -2.59 2.46
C THR A 55 8.98 -3.00 1.67
N HIS A 56 9.86 -2.04 1.33
CA HIS A 56 11.10 -2.26 0.59
C HIS A 56 12.05 -1.03 0.71
N GLU A 57 13.25 -1.11 0.11
CA GLU A 57 14.33 -0.13 0.30
C GLU A 57 14.31 1.07 -0.65
N HIS A 58 13.37 1.21 -1.57
CA HIS A 58 13.36 2.36 -2.48
C HIS A 58 13.21 3.68 -1.72
N SER A 59 13.82 4.73 -2.27
CA SER A 59 13.97 6.01 -1.57
C SER A 59 12.64 6.66 -1.19
N ASP A 60 11.60 6.47 -1.98
CA ASP A 60 10.26 6.98 -1.71
C ASP A 60 9.48 6.18 -0.63
N HIS A 61 10.13 5.15 -0.05
CA HIS A 61 9.65 4.39 1.10
C HIS A 61 10.53 4.57 2.35
N VAL A 62 11.83 4.88 2.19
CA VAL A 62 12.76 4.90 3.34
C VAL A 62 13.52 6.20 3.56
N LYS A 63 13.45 7.20 2.66
CA LYS A 63 14.31 8.41 2.76
C LYS A 63 14.14 9.22 4.04
N GLY A 64 13.01 9.14 4.70
CA GLY A 64 12.73 9.79 5.98
C GLY A 64 12.93 8.87 7.20
N ALA A 65 13.35 7.62 7.00
CA ALA A 65 13.47 6.64 8.08
C ALA A 65 14.33 7.14 9.25
N SER A 66 15.41 7.89 8.97
CA SER A 66 16.31 8.43 10.01
C SER A 66 15.65 9.36 11.03
N PHE A 67 14.42 9.82 10.79
CA PHE A 67 13.66 10.61 11.74
C PHE A 67 12.93 9.76 12.80
N ILE A 68 12.83 8.45 12.59
CA ILE A 68 12.19 7.49 13.50
C ILE A 68 13.26 6.69 14.23
N ASP A 69 13.01 6.31 15.50
CA ASP A 69 13.93 5.44 16.24
C ASP A 69 14.08 4.10 15.53
N LYS A 70 15.33 3.73 15.21
CA LYS A 70 15.66 2.41 14.63
C LYS A 70 15.18 1.24 15.49
N GLY A 71 14.88 1.47 16.77
CA GLY A 71 14.29 0.50 17.67
C GLY A 71 12.90 0.04 17.28
N LEU A 72 12.20 0.82 16.49
CA LEU A 72 10.83 0.55 16.03
C LEU A 72 10.77 -0.11 14.65
N TYR A 73 11.91 -0.28 13.94
CA TYR A 73 11.93 -0.77 12.56
C TYR A 73 11.70 -2.27 12.48
N PHE A 74 10.79 -2.66 11.58
CA PHE A 74 10.55 -4.04 11.17
C PHE A 74 10.45 -4.11 9.65
N SER A 75 11.10 -5.06 9.02
CA SER A 75 11.00 -5.33 7.60
C SER A 75 11.57 -6.70 7.25
N ARG A 76 11.55 -7.07 5.98
CA ARG A 76 12.31 -8.22 5.50
C ARG A 76 13.83 -7.91 5.51
N LEU A 77 14.63 -8.94 5.68
CA LEU A 77 16.08 -8.81 5.71
C LEU A 77 16.61 -8.26 4.38
N GLY A 78 17.42 -7.21 4.46
CA GLY A 78 18.01 -6.53 3.30
C GLY A 78 17.32 -5.22 2.92
N THR A 79 16.12 -4.95 3.42
CA THR A 79 15.37 -3.71 3.15
C THR A 79 16.02 -2.50 3.83
N ILE A 80 16.29 -2.59 5.12
CA ILE A 80 16.87 -1.55 5.94
C ILE A 80 17.68 -2.18 7.08
N GLU A 81 18.57 -1.43 7.73
CA GLU A 81 19.30 -1.92 8.91
C GLU A 81 18.33 -2.15 10.08
N LEU A 82 18.23 -3.40 10.54
CA LEU A 82 17.32 -3.83 11.58
C LEU A 82 18.05 -4.22 12.87
N LYS A 83 17.38 -4.06 14.01
CA LYS A 83 17.78 -4.72 15.26
C LYS A 83 17.54 -6.24 15.15
N LYS A 84 18.32 -7.02 15.92
CA LYS A 84 18.15 -8.48 15.98
C LYS A 84 16.71 -8.82 16.42
N GLY A 85 16.07 -9.69 15.67
CA GLY A 85 14.69 -10.13 15.94
C GLY A 85 13.60 -9.31 15.26
N HIS A 86 13.96 -8.23 14.57
CA HIS A 86 13.00 -7.38 13.84
C HIS A 86 12.84 -7.76 12.36
N ASN A 87 13.44 -8.88 11.95
CA ASN A 87 13.27 -9.41 10.60
C ASN A 87 11.92 -10.11 10.45
N LEU A 88 11.19 -9.75 9.41
CA LEU A 88 9.89 -10.32 9.05
C LEU A 88 10.06 -11.41 7.97
N GLU A 89 9.34 -12.51 8.14
CA GLU A 89 9.28 -13.62 7.20
C GLU A 89 7.92 -13.63 6.48
N ILE A 90 7.93 -13.86 5.17
CA ILE A 90 6.70 -13.92 4.36
C ILE A 90 5.75 -15.00 4.91
N PHE A 91 4.46 -14.65 4.98
CA PHE A 91 3.34 -15.47 5.47
C PHE A 91 3.41 -15.89 6.94
N LYS A 92 4.35 -15.33 7.71
CA LYS A 92 4.40 -15.53 9.15
C LYS A 92 3.69 -14.39 9.87
N LYS A 93 2.78 -14.74 10.76
CA LYS A 93 2.02 -13.76 11.57
C LYS A 93 2.88 -13.24 12.72
N TYR A 94 2.85 -11.94 12.92
CA TYR A 94 3.49 -11.20 14.01
C TYR A 94 2.45 -10.38 14.78
N HIS A 95 2.66 -10.19 16.08
CA HIS A 95 1.77 -9.43 16.95
C HIS A 95 2.40 -8.07 17.25
N PHE A 96 1.71 -7.00 16.88
CA PHE A 96 2.10 -5.62 17.15
C PHE A 96 0.98 -4.97 17.98
N GLY A 97 1.09 -5.06 19.33
CA GLY A 97 -0.01 -4.69 20.21
C GLY A 97 -1.25 -5.55 19.94
N ASP A 98 -2.39 -4.92 19.67
CA ASP A 98 -3.64 -5.59 19.36
C ASP A 98 -3.82 -5.88 17.85
N ILE A 99 -2.87 -5.44 17.02
CA ILE A 99 -2.90 -5.63 15.57
C ILE A 99 -1.96 -6.76 15.15
N ASP A 100 -2.50 -7.77 14.49
CA ASP A 100 -1.74 -8.83 13.86
C ASP A 100 -1.28 -8.40 12.47
N VAL A 101 -0.03 -8.70 12.11
CA VAL A 101 0.55 -8.38 10.81
C VAL A 101 1.16 -9.61 10.17
N THR A 102 0.77 -9.89 8.93
CA THR A 102 1.36 -10.94 8.10
C THR A 102 1.99 -10.31 6.86
N PRO A 103 3.32 -10.39 6.68
CA PRO A 103 3.98 -9.93 5.46
C PRO A 103 3.56 -10.79 4.26
N LEU A 104 3.22 -10.14 3.16
CA LEU A 104 2.76 -10.74 1.91
C LEU A 104 3.83 -10.61 0.83
N LEU A 105 3.94 -11.60 -0.02
CA LEU A 105 4.88 -11.56 -1.16
C LEU A 105 4.35 -10.60 -2.23
N THR A 106 5.23 -9.72 -2.71
CA THR A 106 5.01 -8.85 -3.88
C THR A 106 6.07 -9.12 -4.94
N SER A 107 5.84 -8.67 -6.17
CA SER A 107 6.80 -8.77 -7.28
C SER A 107 7.26 -7.38 -7.66
N HIS A 108 8.45 -6.99 -7.20
CA HIS A 108 9.05 -5.68 -7.47
C HIS A 108 10.56 -5.76 -7.61
N ASP A 109 11.17 -4.78 -8.26
CA ASP A 109 12.62 -4.70 -8.49
C ASP A 109 13.37 -4.16 -7.27
N ALA A 110 13.13 -4.78 -6.13
CA ALA A 110 13.71 -4.48 -4.82
C ALA A 110 14.37 -5.74 -4.21
N ILE A 111 15.19 -5.56 -3.16
CA ILE A 111 15.96 -6.67 -2.56
C ILE A 111 15.02 -7.69 -1.89
N ALA A 112 14.04 -7.21 -1.12
CA ALA A 112 13.13 -8.07 -0.37
C ALA A 112 11.76 -7.39 -0.21
N PRO A 113 11.03 -7.13 -1.32
CA PRO A 113 9.78 -6.41 -1.26
C PRO A 113 8.68 -7.24 -0.59
N CYS A 114 7.77 -6.56 0.11
CA CYS A 114 6.58 -7.16 0.68
C CYS A 114 5.45 -6.15 0.83
N GLY A 115 4.22 -6.66 0.83
CA GLY A 115 3.08 -5.97 1.37
C GLY A 115 2.72 -6.50 2.75
N PHE A 116 1.56 -6.12 3.27
CA PHE A 116 1.10 -6.54 4.59
C PHE A 116 -0.39 -6.86 4.60
N LEU A 117 -0.76 -7.89 5.37
CA LEU A 117 -2.12 -8.13 5.81
C LEU A 117 -2.20 -7.76 7.29
N PHE A 118 -3.03 -6.79 7.63
CA PHE A 118 -3.35 -6.39 9.01
C PHE A 118 -4.67 -7.03 9.42
N GLU A 119 -4.72 -7.54 10.65
CA GLU A 119 -5.91 -8.19 11.20
C GLU A 119 -6.15 -7.68 12.63
N GLU A 120 -7.37 -7.25 12.93
CA GLU A 120 -7.83 -6.85 14.26
C GLU A 120 -9.35 -7.04 14.37
N ASN A 121 -9.83 -7.63 15.47
CA ASN A 121 -11.26 -7.77 15.78
C ASN A 121 -12.09 -8.37 14.62
N ASN A 122 -11.57 -9.39 13.92
CA ASN A 122 -12.15 -10.04 12.73
C ASN A 122 -12.23 -9.14 11.47
N GLU A 123 -11.67 -7.96 11.49
CA GLU A 123 -11.47 -7.13 10.29
C GLU A 123 -10.09 -7.36 9.69
N LYS A 124 -10.00 -7.29 8.36
CA LYS A 124 -8.78 -7.49 7.58
C LYS A 124 -8.54 -6.32 6.64
N LEU A 125 -7.32 -5.79 6.68
CA LEU A 125 -6.86 -4.74 5.77
C LEU A 125 -5.63 -5.24 4.99
N VAL A 126 -5.73 -5.20 3.67
CA VAL A 126 -4.65 -5.55 2.75
C VAL A 126 -3.91 -4.28 2.35
N TYR A 127 -2.58 -4.27 2.47
CA TYR A 127 -1.70 -3.20 2.03
C TYR A 127 -0.74 -3.74 0.98
N LEU A 128 -0.98 -3.42 -0.30
CA LEU A 128 -0.16 -3.86 -1.44
C LEU A 128 0.13 -2.70 -2.37
N THR A 129 1.36 -2.22 -2.36
CA THR A 129 1.92 -1.28 -3.32
C THR A 129 3.18 -1.86 -3.94
N ASP A 130 3.62 -1.30 -5.04
CA ASP A 130 4.86 -1.67 -5.69
C ASP A 130 4.91 -3.16 -6.03
N THR A 131 4.04 -3.54 -6.96
CA THR A 131 3.99 -4.92 -7.47
C THR A 131 3.56 -4.94 -8.93
N GLY A 132 4.32 -5.62 -9.78
CA GLY A 132 3.98 -5.79 -11.20
C GLY A 132 2.91 -6.85 -11.44
N TYR A 133 2.76 -7.79 -10.49
CA TYR A 133 1.65 -8.75 -10.40
C TYR A 133 1.49 -9.22 -8.96
N ILE A 134 0.32 -9.73 -8.60
CA ILE A 134 0.09 -10.31 -7.27
C ILE A 134 0.35 -11.82 -7.35
N PRO A 135 1.36 -12.35 -6.62
CA PRO A 135 1.63 -13.80 -6.60
C PRO A 135 0.43 -14.61 -6.11
N GLU A 136 0.21 -15.81 -6.68
CA GLU A 136 -0.92 -16.69 -6.36
C GLU A 136 -1.01 -16.97 -4.85
N THR A 137 0.14 -17.23 -4.21
CA THR A 137 0.21 -17.45 -2.76
C THR A 137 -0.25 -16.25 -1.93
N THR A 138 -0.09 -15.03 -2.45
CA THR A 138 -0.62 -13.82 -1.83
C THR A 138 -2.12 -13.69 -2.10
N LEU A 139 -2.59 -13.97 -3.33
CA LEU A 139 -4.00 -13.99 -3.66
C LEU A 139 -4.80 -14.88 -2.72
N ASP A 140 -4.31 -16.09 -2.43
CA ASP A 140 -4.95 -17.05 -1.52
C ASP A 140 -5.17 -16.50 -0.10
N CYS A 141 -4.31 -15.56 0.34
CA CYS A 141 -4.39 -14.98 1.69
C CYS A 141 -5.36 -13.80 1.80
N ILE A 142 -5.69 -13.13 0.68
CA ILE A 142 -6.34 -11.81 0.70
C ILE A 142 -7.76 -11.79 0.11
N HIS A 143 -8.38 -12.94 -0.12
CA HIS A 143 -9.76 -13.00 -0.58
C HIS A 143 -10.74 -12.51 0.48
N ASN A 144 -11.75 -11.74 0.04
CA ASN A 144 -12.88 -11.27 0.86
C ASN A 144 -12.46 -10.56 2.15
N CYS A 145 -11.40 -9.73 2.07
CA CYS A 145 -10.99 -8.85 3.15
C CYS A 145 -11.92 -7.62 3.23
N ASP A 146 -11.93 -6.95 4.40
CA ASP A 146 -12.79 -5.79 4.65
C ASP A 146 -12.30 -4.55 3.91
N TYR A 147 -10.98 -4.34 3.88
CA TYR A 147 -10.35 -3.14 3.31
C TYR A 147 -9.16 -3.52 2.43
N TYR A 148 -9.00 -2.79 1.32
CA TYR A 148 -7.87 -2.94 0.41
C TYR A 148 -7.24 -1.58 0.14
N PHE A 149 -5.96 -1.45 0.46
CA PHE A 149 -5.07 -0.42 -0.03
C PHE A 149 -4.20 -1.08 -1.10
N ILE A 150 -4.51 -0.84 -2.36
CA ILE A 150 -4.00 -1.61 -3.50
C ILE A 150 -3.44 -0.69 -4.57
N GLU A 151 -2.30 -1.07 -5.15
CA GLU A 151 -1.69 -0.32 -6.24
C GLU A 151 -2.62 -0.18 -7.45
N SER A 152 -2.64 1.03 -8.03
CA SER A 152 -3.23 1.36 -9.31
C SER A 152 -2.37 2.45 -9.96
N ASN A 153 -1.16 2.06 -10.40
CA ASN A 153 -0.10 3.02 -10.69
C ASN A 153 -0.33 3.81 -11.95
N TYR A 154 -0.68 3.16 -13.07
CA TYR A 154 -0.73 3.82 -14.36
C TYR A 154 -1.95 3.41 -15.20
N ASP A 155 -2.37 4.32 -16.05
CA ASP A 155 -3.21 4.02 -17.22
C ASP A 155 -2.29 3.62 -18.38
N GLU A 156 -2.60 2.53 -19.07
CA GLU A 156 -1.75 1.98 -20.13
C GLU A 156 -1.55 2.99 -21.27
N LYS A 157 -2.63 3.65 -21.72
CA LYS A 157 -2.55 4.63 -22.79
C LYS A 157 -1.71 5.82 -22.38
N MET A 158 -1.93 6.38 -21.17
CA MET A 158 -1.15 7.50 -20.67
C MET A 158 0.34 7.13 -20.52
N LEU A 159 0.67 5.92 -20.07
CA LEU A 159 2.05 5.47 -19.96
C LEU A 159 2.72 5.40 -21.33
N PHE A 160 2.10 4.72 -22.30
CA PHE A 160 2.73 4.49 -23.61
C PHE A 160 2.75 5.76 -24.49
N GLU A 161 1.84 6.71 -24.30
CA GLU A 161 1.85 8.03 -24.96
C GLU A 161 2.74 9.07 -24.24
N SER A 162 3.22 8.81 -23.01
CA SER A 162 4.07 9.72 -22.25
C SER A 162 5.43 9.97 -22.95
N SER A 163 6.13 11.02 -22.51
CA SER A 163 7.50 11.34 -23.02
C SER A 163 8.58 10.43 -22.43
N ARG A 164 8.25 9.49 -21.54
CA ARG A 164 9.21 8.60 -20.89
C ARG A 164 9.94 7.72 -21.90
N PRO A 165 11.25 7.45 -21.72
CA PRO A 165 12.00 6.52 -22.56
C PRO A 165 11.35 5.12 -22.57
N ILE A 166 11.43 4.42 -23.70
CA ILE A 166 10.79 3.11 -23.88
C ILE A 166 11.21 2.08 -22.84
N PHE A 167 12.49 2.05 -22.44
CA PHE A 167 12.98 1.13 -21.42
C PHE A 167 12.32 1.37 -20.05
N LEU A 168 12.02 2.64 -19.71
CA LEU A 168 11.35 2.98 -18.46
C LEU A 168 9.87 2.57 -18.50
N LYS A 169 9.19 2.76 -19.63
CA LYS A 169 7.81 2.28 -19.84
C LYS A 169 7.74 0.75 -19.70
N GLN A 170 8.70 0.03 -20.30
CA GLN A 170 8.79 -1.43 -20.20
C GLN A 170 9.06 -1.89 -18.75
N ARG A 171 9.95 -1.19 -18.02
CA ARG A 171 10.21 -1.47 -16.60
C ARG A 171 8.93 -1.27 -15.77
N ILE A 172 8.21 -0.15 -15.96
CA ILE A 172 6.97 0.16 -15.23
C ILE A 172 5.89 -0.89 -15.50
N ALA A 173 5.71 -1.28 -16.76
CA ALA A 173 4.67 -2.25 -17.16
C ALA A 173 5.11 -3.73 -17.03
N GLY A 174 6.34 -3.99 -16.57
CA GLY A 174 6.88 -5.35 -16.43
C GLY A 174 6.44 -6.04 -15.14
N GLU A 175 6.69 -7.34 -15.06
CA GLU A 175 6.32 -8.18 -13.91
C GLU A 175 6.95 -7.74 -12.58
N MET A 176 8.08 -7.04 -12.63
CA MET A 176 8.74 -6.46 -11.45
C MET A 176 8.53 -4.94 -11.37
N GLY A 177 7.59 -4.39 -12.12
CA GLY A 177 7.23 -2.99 -12.13
C GLY A 177 6.02 -2.70 -11.24
N HIS A 178 4.93 -2.24 -11.85
CA HIS A 178 3.72 -1.78 -11.16
C HIS A 178 2.45 -2.30 -11.84
N LEU A 179 1.35 -2.36 -11.10
CA LEU A 179 0.04 -2.68 -11.65
C LEU A 179 -0.55 -1.50 -12.44
N SER A 180 -1.06 -1.78 -13.64
CA SER A 180 -1.94 -0.85 -14.34
C SER A 180 -3.30 -0.75 -13.63
N ASN A 181 -4.08 0.28 -13.95
CA ASN A 181 -5.46 0.41 -13.48
C ASN A 181 -6.31 -0.82 -13.85
N GLU A 182 -6.13 -1.37 -15.06
CA GLU A 182 -6.89 -2.51 -15.55
C GLU A 182 -6.50 -3.82 -14.85
N GLN A 183 -5.19 -4.06 -14.65
CA GLN A 183 -4.70 -5.21 -13.89
C GLN A 183 -5.20 -5.16 -12.44
N SER A 184 -5.05 -4.01 -11.77
CA SER A 184 -5.51 -3.79 -10.41
C SER A 184 -7.02 -4.04 -10.27
N ALA A 185 -7.83 -3.46 -11.17
CA ALA A 185 -9.27 -3.66 -11.17
C ALA A 185 -9.66 -5.11 -11.45
N THR A 186 -8.90 -5.82 -12.30
CA THR A 186 -9.12 -7.23 -12.60
C THR A 186 -8.90 -8.09 -11.36
N TYR A 187 -7.76 -7.94 -10.66
CA TYR A 187 -7.53 -8.61 -9.39
C TYR A 187 -8.62 -8.31 -8.37
N MET A 188 -8.97 -7.03 -8.21
CA MET A 188 -9.99 -6.64 -7.23
C MET A 188 -11.37 -7.21 -7.56
N SER A 189 -11.71 -7.38 -8.84
CA SER A 189 -12.98 -8.01 -9.25
C SER A 189 -13.10 -9.49 -8.83
N GLU A 190 -11.98 -10.13 -8.57
CA GLU A 190 -11.89 -11.53 -8.13
C GLU A 190 -11.72 -11.64 -6.61
N LEU A 191 -11.08 -10.66 -5.98
CA LEU A 191 -10.75 -10.66 -4.56
C LEU A 191 -11.88 -10.18 -3.64
N ILE A 192 -12.69 -9.21 -4.08
CA ILE A 192 -13.75 -8.67 -3.22
C ILE A 192 -14.85 -9.70 -2.98
N GLY A 193 -15.50 -9.56 -1.82
CA GLY A 193 -16.60 -10.42 -1.42
C GLY A 193 -17.60 -9.71 -0.52
N GLY A 194 -18.45 -10.46 0.15
CA GLY A 194 -19.52 -9.91 1.00
C GLY A 194 -19.05 -9.12 2.22
N LYS A 195 -17.78 -9.25 2.62
CA LYS A 195 -17.18 -8.49 3.72
C LYS A 195 -16.56 -7.16 3.27
N THR A 196 -16.24 -7.01 1.98
CA THR A 196 -15.49 -5.87 1.48
C THR A 196 -16.28 -4.57 1.61
N LYS A 197 -15.73 -3.64 2.35
CA LYS A 197 -16.31 -2.33 2.68
C LYS A 197 -15.72 -1.21 1.82
N ALA A 198 -14.37 -1.22 1.65
CA ALA A 198 -13.71 -0.17 0.89
C ALA A 198 -12.42 -0.64 0.18
N ILE A 199 -12.13 0.03 -0.93
CA ILE A 199 -10.89 -0.08 -1.71
C ILE A 199 -10.32 1.33 -1.84
N MET A 200 -9.04 1.50 -1.52
CA MET A 200 -8.28 2.71 -1.81
C MET A 200 -7.21 2.39 -2.85
N LEU A 201 -7.32 3.04 -4.00
CA LEU A 201 -6.34 2.95 -5.07
C LEU A 201 -5.10 3.75 -4.68
N ALA A 202 -3.96 3.10 -4.65
CA ALA A 202 -2.72 3.62 -4.10
C ALA A 202 -1.64 3.78 -5.18
N HIS A 203 -0.60 4.51 -4.83
CA HIS A 203 0.62 4.67 -5.63
C HIS A 203 0.36 5.12 -7.08
N LEU A 204 -0.61 6.04 -7.27
CA LEU A 204 -0.94 6.59 -8.58
C LEU A 204 0.22 7.44 -9.13
N SER A 205 0.61 7.18 -10.38
CA SER A 205 1.62 7.98 -11.08
C SER A 205 1.08 9.38 -11.40
N GLU A 206 1.77 10.43 -10.97
CA GLU A 206 1.39 11.82 -11.29
C GLU A 206 1.41 12.13 -12.80
N GLU A 207 2.27 11.43 -13.56
CA GLU A 207 2.46 11.67 -14.99
C GLU A 207 1.60 10.73 -15.87
N CYS A 208 1.44 9.48 -15.44
CA CYS A 208 0.82 8.43 -16.25
C CYS A 208 -0.52 7.94 -15.69
N ASN A 209 -1.13 8.68 -14.78
CA ASN A 209 -2.44 8.37 -14.22
C ASN A 209 -3.19 9.64 -13.78
N LYS A 210 -4.48 9.45 -13.48
CA LYS A 210 -5.35 10.44 -12.80
C LYS A 210 -6.36 9.69 -11.95
N PRO A 211 -6.79 10.21 -10.80
CA PRO A 211 -7.79 9.57 -9.96
C PRO A 211 -9.08 9.21 -10.70
N GLU A 212 -9.57 10.10 -11.56
CA GLU A 212 -10.79 9.88 -12.34
C GLU A 212 -10.62 8.71 -13.31
N VAL A 213 -9.46 8.62 -13.97
CA VAL A 213 -9.14 7.54 -14.94
C VAL A 213 -9.07 6.21 -14.22
N ALA A 214 -8.39 6.13 -13.08
CA ALA A 214 -8.31 4.93 -12.27
C ALA A 214 -9.70 4.45 -11.81
N LEU A 215 -10.51 5.35 -11.24
CA LEU A 215 -11.87 5.04 -10.79
C LEU A 215 -12.80 4.62 -11.93
N ASP A 216 -12.71 5.24 -13.10
CA ASP A 216 -13.53 4.87 -14.25
C ASP A 216 -13.11 3.53 -14.85
N THR A 217 -11.81 3.20 -14.82
CA THR A 217 -11.31 1.86 -15.20
C THR A 217 -11.89 0.79 -14.28
N TYR A 218 -11.91 1.02 -12.97
CA TYR A 218 -12.53 0.11 -12.01
C TYR A 218 -14.02 -0.11 -12.30
N LYS A 219 -14.80 0.96 -12.51
CA LYS A 219 -16.22 0.86 -12.86
C LYS A 219 -16.44 0.04 -14.15
N LYS A 220 -15.59 0.26 -15.17
CA LYS A 220 -15.63 -0.46 -16.44
C LYS A 220 -15.39 -1.95 -16.25
N VAL A 221 -14.25 -2.33 -15.62
CA VAL A 221 -13.85 -3.72 -15.43
C VAL A 221 -14.88 -4.47 -14.58
N PHE A 222 -15.35 -3.89 -13.47
CA PHE A 222 -16.37 -4.51 -12.62
C PHE A 222 -17.69 -4.74 -13.35
N LYS A 223 -18.10 -3.79 -14.23
CA LYS A 223 -19.28 -3.96 -15.09
C LYS A 223 -19.09 -5.10 -16.09
N GLU A 224 -17.94 -5.18 -16.75
CA GLU A 224 -17.59 -6.23 -17.71
C GLU A 224 -17.55 -7.62 -17.05
N LYS A 225 -16.95 -7.72 -15.88
CA LYS A 225 -16.89 -8.94 -15.07
C LYS A 225 -18.20 -9.28 -14.35
N LYS A 226 -19.24 -8.41 -14.43
CA LYS A 226 -20.54 -8.55 -13.76
C LYS A 226 -20.44 -8.67 -12.24
N VAL A 227 -19.43 -8.05 -11.64
CA VAL A 227 -19.24 -8.00 -10.19
C VAL A 227 -19.92 -6.76 -9.62
N SER A 228 -20.70 -6.92 -8.55
CA SER A 228 -21.40 -5.80 -7.91
C SER A 228 -20.42 -4.93 -7.12
N PHE A 229 -20.38 -3.64 -7.44
CA PHE A 229 -19.51 -2.64 -6.83
C PHE A 229 -20.28 -1.60 -5.99
N LYS A 230 -21.63 -1.76 -5.92
CA LYS A 230 -22.52 -0.72 -5.37
C LYS A 230 -22.35 -0.44 -3.87
N GLN A 231 -21.86 -1.41 -3.11
CA GLN A 231 -21.72 -1.31 -1.66
C GLN A 231 -20.27 -1.09 -1.21
N VAL A 232 -19.32 -1.09 -2.14
CA VAL A 232 -17.90 -0.93 -1.85
C VAL A 232 -17.52 0.53 -2.11
N LYS A 233 -17.04 1.23 -1.08
CA LYS A 233 -16.45 2.57 -1.23
C LYS A 233 -15.14 2.43 -2.01
N CYS A 234 -15.00 3.10 -3.16
CA CYS A 234 -13.75 3.13 -3.92
C CYS A 234 -13.26 4.56 -4.03
N ILE A 235 -12.04 4.81 -3.55
CA ILE A 235 -11.39 6.13 -3.52
C ILE A 235 -9.94 6.01 -3.94
N CYS A 236 -9.28 7.13 -4.20
CA CYS A 236 -7.85 7.17 -4.47
C CYS A 236 -7.10 7.81 -3.29
N ALA A 237 -5.94 7.25 -2.98
CA ALA A 237 -4.95 7.93 -2.16
C ALA A 237 -4.27 9.04 -2.97
N HIS A 238 -3.75 10.04 -2.28
CA HIS A 238 -3.11 11.21 -2.89
C HIS A 238 -1.64 11.34 -2.48
N GLN A 239 -0.82 11.92 -3.39
CA GLN A 239 0.58 12.19 -3.09
C GLN A 239 0.76 13.35 -2.09
N TRP A 240 -0.11 14.36 -2.13
CA TRP A 240 0.09 15.64 -1.46
C TRP A 240 -0.96 15.96 -0.39
N SER A 241 -1.94 15.12 -0.20
CA SER A 241 -2.97 15.26 0.82
C SER A 241 -3.28 13.92 1.48
N SER A 242 -3.67 13.97 2.74
CA SER A 242 -4.03 12.77 3.48
C SER A 242 -5.41 12.22 3.07
N SER A 243 -5.61 10.94 3.33
CA SER A 243 -6.87 10.23 3.02
C SER A 243 -7.12 9.12 4.03
N ASP A 244 -8.38 8.90 4.42
CA ASP A 244 -8.77 7.82 5.32
C ASP A 244 -9.46 6.70 4.53
N LEU A 245 -9.00 5.46 4.76
CA LEU A 245 -9.64 4.28 4.19
C LEU A 245 -10.73 3.75 5.12
N CYS A 246 -10.45 3.64 6.41
CA CYS A 246 -11.35 3.12 7.44
C CYS A 246 -11.11 3.81 8.79
#